data_1b829354e0193d03403683e746d8d0a2
#
_entry.id   1b829354e0193d03403683e746d8d0a2
#
_cell.length_a   1.000
_cell.length_b   1.000
_cell.length_c   1.000
_cell.angle_alpha   90.00
_cell.angle_beta   90.00
_cell.angle_gamma   90.00
#
_symmetry.space_group_name_H-M   'P 1'
#
loop_
_entity.id
_entity.type
_entity.pdbx_description
1 polymer ?
#
loop_
_entity_poly.entity_id
_entity_poly.type
_entity_poly.pdbx_seq_one_letter_code
_entity_poly.pdbx_strand_id
1 'polypeptide(L)'
;MGEKDLWNEILILQAENSLLRRKLGKGYQDFEYYRSFCHLERYAEENEVIRTLLLEIKDLPFSARTKNVLLKARIYTLGDLVQYDLLDILVFPNFGKKSVYELKSILKEHNLTMGMDVESIVKEVIGK
;
A
#
# COMPACT_ATOMS: atom_id res chain seq x y z
N MET A 1 11.46 22.92 -14.04
CA MET A 1 11.43 21.47 -13.90
C MET A 1 12.38 20.85 -14.88
N GLY A 2 13.27 20.01 -14.40
CA GLY A 2 14.27 19.40 -15.25
C GLY A 2 13.89 18.00 -15.71
N GLU A 3 14.71 17.46 -16.58
CA GLU A 3 14.55 16.11 -17.08
C GLU A 3 14.45 15.07 -15.98
N LYS A 4 15.08 15.32 -14.83
CA LYS A 4 15.07 14.39 -13.69
C LYS A 4 13.67 14.09 -13.17
N ASP A 5 12.80 15.11 -13.10
CA ASP A 5 11.44 14.92 -12.59
C ASP A 5 10.60 14.07 -13.55
N LEU A 6 10.79 14.30 -14.85
CA LEU A 6 10.11 13.51 -15.87
C LEU A 6 10.54 12.04 -15.82
N TRP A 7 11.84 11.79 -15.69
CA TRP A 7 12.37 10.44 -15.56
C TRP A 7 11.84 9.73 -14.33
N ASN A 8 11.76 10.45 -13.19
CA ASN A 8 11.22 9.88 -11.96
C ASN A 8 9.76 9.49 -12.12
N GLU A 9 8.96 10.32 -12.80
CA GLU A 9 7.56 9.98 -13.07
C GLU A 9 7.44 8.76 -13.96
N ILE A 10 8.27 8.66 -15.00
CA ILE A 10 8.28 7.50 -15.89
C ILE A 10 8.63 6.22 -15.11
N LEU A 11 9.65 6.30 -14.24
CA LEU A 11 10.06 5.14 -13.44
C LEU A 11 8.95 4.69 -12.48
N ILE A 12 8.24 5.64 -11.87
CA ILE A 12 7.13 5.33 -10.99
C ILE A 12 6.00 4.66 -11.76
N LEU A 13 5.64 5.21 -12.93
CA LEU A 13 4.61 4.64 -13.78
C LEU A 13 4.98 3.24 -14.27
N GLN A 14 6.25 3.03 -14.62
CA GLN A 14 6.73 1.71 -15.03
C GLN A 14 6.65 0.70 -13.89
N ALA A 15 7.01 1.13 -12.67
CA ALA A 15 6.89 0.29 -11.49
C ALA A 15 5.44 -0.09 -11.22
N GLU A 16 4.53 0.88 -11.27
CA GLU A 16 3.09 0.63 -11.11
C GLU A 16 2.58 -0.36 -12.17
N ASN A 17 2.95 -0.16 -13.43
CA ASN A 17 2.53 -1.04 -14.52
C ASN A 17 3.04 -2.46 -14.32
N SER A 18 4.29 -2.61 -13.91
CA SER A 18 4.87 -3.93 -13.62
C SER A 18 4.13 -4.63 -12.49
N LEU A 19 3.81 -3.89 -11.43
CA LEU A 19 3.06 -4.41 -10.30
C LEU A 19 1.65 -4.82 -10.70
N LEU A 20 0.98 -3.99 -11.50
CA LEU A 20 -0.37 -4.28 -11.98
C LEU A 20 -0.38 -5.54 -12.83
N ARG A 21 0.60 -5.71 -13.72
CA ARG A 21 0.71 -6.91 -14.55
C ARG A 21 0.89 -8.17 -13.71
N ARG A 22 1.73 -8.10 -12.69
CA ARG A 22 1.97 -9.21 -11.77
C ARG A 22 0.71 -9.54 -10.98
N LYS A 23 0.02 -8.52 -10.50
CA LYS A 23 -1.18 -8.69 -9.66
C LYS A 23 -2.39 -9.13 -10.45
N LEU A 24 -2.53 -8.70 -11.72
CA LEU A 24 -3.63 -9.13 -12.58
C LEU A 24 -3.66 -10.65 -12.72
N GLY A 25 -2.49 -11.30 -12.83
CA GLY A 25 -2.40 -12.75 -12.89
C GLY A 25 -2.81 -13.44 -11.59
N LYS A 26 -2.93 -12.69 -10.49
CA LYS A 26 -3.33 -13.22 -9.18
C LYS A 26 -4.70 -12.72 -8.73
N GLY A 27 -5.43 -12.02 -9.61
CA GLY A 27 -6.72 -11.46 -9.26
C GLY A 27 -6.62 -10.22 -8.37
N TYR A 28 -5.55 -9.44 -8.53
CA TYR A 28 -5.33 -8.24 -7.74
C TYR A 28 -6.47 -7.22 -7.89
N GLN A 29 -6.84 -6.60 -6.77
CA GLN A 29 -7.77 -5.49 -6.74
C GLN A 29 -7.22 -4.39 -5.85
N ASP A 30 -7.51 -3.12 -6.19
CA ASP A 30 -7.17 -2.00 -5.33
C ASP A 30 -7.91 -2.11 -4.01
N PHE A 31 -7.28 -1.68 -2.93
CA PHE A 31 -7.92 -1.71 -1.62
C PHE A 31 -9.19 -0.86 -1.59
N GLU A 32 -9.21 0.24 -2.35
CA GLU A 32 -10.40 1.10 -2.46
C GLU A 32 -11.61 0.32 -2.99
N TYR A 33 -11.40 -0.65 -3.86
CA TYR A 33 -12.46 -1.54 -4.33
C TYR A 33 -13.09 -2.30 -3.16
N TYR A 34 -12.27 -2.92 -2.32
CA TYR A 34 -12.77 -3.65 -1.16
C TYR A 34 -13.44 -2.73 -0.17
N ARG A 35 -12.85 -1.57 0.07
CA ARG A 35 -13.36 -0.57 1.00
C ARG A 35 -14.77 -0.11 0.61
N SER A 36 -14.94 0.24 -0.65
CA SER A 36 -16.22 0.75 -1.16
C SER A 36 -17.24 -0.34 -1.38
N PHE A 37 -16.86 -1.40 -2.06
CA PHE A 37 -17.77 -2.49 -2.45
C PHE A 37 -18.24 -3.30 -1.24
N CYS A 38 -17.32 -3.57 -0.33
CA CYS A 38 -17.62 -4.41 0.85
C CYS A 38 -17.97 -3.60 2.08
N HIS A 39 -17.96 -2.27 2.00
CA HIS A 39 -18.28 -1.38 3.12
C HIS A 39 -17.45 -1.71 4.37
N LEU A 40 -16.12 -1.74 4.20
CA LEU A 40 -15.20 -2.19 5.25
C LEU A 40 -15.29 -1.38 6.55
N GLU A 41 -15.70 -0.12 6.49
CA GLU A 41 -15.86 0.70 7.68
C GLU A 41 -16.83 0.08 8.69
N ARG A 42 -17.80 -0.70 8.23
CA ARG A 42 -18.75 -1.38 9.11
C ARG A 42 -18.09 -2.43 9.99
N TYR A 43 -17.00 -3.01 9.51
CA TYR A 43 -16.29 -4.07 10.22
C TYR A 43 -15.15 -3.54 11.07
N ALA A 44 -14.78 -2.28 10.93
CA ALA A 44 -13.63 -1.69 11.60
C ALA A 44 -13.74 -1.68 13.12
N GLU A 45 -14.93 -1.51 13.65
CA GLU A 45 -15.13 -1.47 15.09
C GLU A 45 -14.87 -2.83 15.76
N GLU A 46 -15.25 -3.91 15.08
CA GLU A 46 -15.14 -5.26 15.62
C GLU A 46 -13.92 -6.01 15.14
N ASN A 47 -13.25 -5.51 14.10
CA ASN A 47 -12.08 -6.19 13.52
C ASN A 47 -10.88 -5.25 13.46
N GLU A 48 -9.89 -5.51 14.31
CA GLU A 48 -8.68 -4.70 14.41
C GLU A 48 -7.89 -4.69 13.10
N VAL A 49 -7.80 -5.82 12.41
CA VAL A 49 -7.05 -5.90 11.15
C VAL A 49 -7.68 -4.98 10.11
N ILE A 50 -9.00 -5.03 9.95
CA ILE A 50 -9.70 -4.14 9.01
C ILE A 50 -9.48 -2.68 9.38
N ARG A 51 -9.61 -2.35 10.66
CA ARG A 51 -9.37 -0.98 11.14
C ARG A 51 -7.97 -0.50 10.75
N THR A 52 -6.97 -1.35 10.94
CA THR A 52 -5.59 -1.03 10.63
C THR A 52 -5.38 -0.85 9.13
N LEU A 53 -5.98 -1.71 8.30
CA LEU A 53 -5.87 -1.60 6.85
C LEU A 53 -6.50 -0.32 6.30
N LEU A 54 -7.47 0.24 7.00
CA LEU A 54 -8.13 1.49 6.60
C LEU A 54 -7.33 2.75 6.95
N LEU A 55 -6.26 2.63 7.75
CA LEU A 55 -5.44 3.79 8.10
C LEU A 55 -4.80 4.40 6.86
N GLU A 56 -4.89 5.72 6.76
CA GLU A 56 -4.38 6.43 5.60
C GLU A 56 -2.90 6.79 5.77
N ILE A 57 -2.14 6.66 4.70
CA ILE A 57 -0.71 6.98 4.68
C ILE A 57 -0.45 8.43 5.14
N LYS A 58 -1.30 9.36 4.74
CA LYS A 58 -1.15 10.77 5.09
C LYS A 58 -1.22 11.03 6.60
N ASP A 59 -1.89 10.17 7.33
CA ASP A 59 -2.11 10.32 8.78
C ASP A 59 -1.09 9.55 9.62
N LEU A 60 -0.21 8.79 8.98
CA LEU A 60 0.78 7.97 9.66
C LEU A 60 2.11 8.73 9.81
N PRO A 61 2.97 8.34 10.78
CA PRO A 61 4.20 9.07 11.07
C PRO A 61 5.34 8.77 10.09
N PHE A 62 5.04 8.72 8.81
CA PHE A 62 6.06 8.68 7.78
C PHE A 62 6.66 10.06 7.58
N SER A 63 7.93 10.12 7.16
CA SER A 63 8.53 11.40 6.75
C SER A 63 7.83 11.93 5.50
N ALA A 64 7.93 13.23 5.26
CA ALA A 64 7.35 13.86 4.08
C ALA A 64 7.83 13.21 2.78
N ARG A 65 9.12 12.85 2.73
CA ARG A 65 9.72 12.19 1.57
C ARG A 65 9.06 10.84 1.29
N THR A 66 8.92 10.02 2.32
CA THR A 66 8.30 8.69 2.18
C THR A 66 6.83 8.83 1.80
N LYS A 67 6.08 9.73 2.44
CA LYS A 67 4.69 9.99 2.08
C LYS A 67 4.54 10.39 0.63
N ASN A 68 5.39 11.29 0.14
CA ASN A 68 5.32 11.75 -1.23
C ASN A 68 5.53 10.62 -2.23
N VAL A 69 6.49 9.74 -1.96
CA VAL A 69 6.75 8.60 -2.83
C VAL A 69 5.54 7.66 -2.86
N LEU A 70 5.02 7.31 -1.70
CA LEU A 70 3.87 6.39 -1.60
C LEU A 70 2.61 6.98 -2.25
N LEU A 71 2.31 8.24 -1.99
CA LEU A 71 1.13 8.88 -2.57
C LEU A 71 1.23 9.04 -4.08
N LYS A 72 2.41 9.31 -4.62
CA LYS A 72 2.63 9.35 -6.07
C LYS A 72 2.39 7.99 -6.71
N ALA A 73 2.70 6.92 -6.00
CA ALA A 73 2.46 5.56 -6.47
C ALA A 73 1.01 5.10 -6.23
N ARG A 74 0.14 6.02 -5.81
CA ARG A 74 -1.27 5.74 -5.51
C ARG A 74 -1.48 4.76 -4.37
N ILE A 75 -0.57 4.77 -3.43
CA ILE A 75 -0.68 3.99 -2.19
C ILE A 75 -1.24 4.95 -1.14
N TYR A 76 -2.53 4.85 -0.86
CA TYR A 76 -3.23 5.80 0.01
C TYR A 76 -3.49 5.26 1.41
N THR A 77 -3.61 3.94 1.55
CA THR A 77 -3.88 3.29 2.82
C THR A 77 -2.89 2.18 3.09
N LEU A 78 -2.84 1.69 4.34
CA LEU A 78 -2.04 0.51 4.65
C LEU A 78 -2.55 -0.72 3.90
N GLY A 79 -3.86 -0.78 3.62
CA GLY A 79 -4.42 -1.85 2.81
C GLY A 79 -3.84 -1.89 1.39
N ASP A 80 -3.58 -0.74 0.80
CA ASP A 80 -2.89 -0.68 -0.49
C ASP A 80 -1.44 -1.12 -0.35
N LEU A 81 -0.76 -0.63 0.68
CA LEU A 81 0.67 -0.85 0.86
C LEU A 81 1.02 -2.32 1.07
N VAL A 82 0.28 -3.02 1.92
CA VAL A 82 0.61 -4.40 2.29
C VAL A 82 0.37 -5.41 1.18
N GLN A 83 -0.34 -5.03 0.13
CA GLN A 83 -0.52 -5.90 -1.03
C GLN A 83 0.73 -6.02 -1.90
N TYR A 84 1.67 -5.08 -1.75
CA TYR A 84 2.95 -5.13 -2.47
C TYR A 84 3.98 -5.92 -1.68
N ASP A 85 4.91 -6.56 -2.40
CA ASP A 85 6.10 -7.13 -1.78
C ASP A 85 7.12 -6.02 -1.56
N LEU A 86 8.00 -6.19 -0.58
CA LEU A 86 9.02 -5.19 -0.29
C LEU A 86 9.90 -4.89 -1.52
N LEU A 87 10.24 -5.93 -2.29
CA LEU A 87 11.06 -5.77 -3.50
C LEU A 87 10.38 -4.86 -4.52
N ASP A 88 9.06 -4.89 -4.60
CA ASP A 88 8.30 -4.04 -5.52
C ASP A 88 8.41 -2.56 -5.14
N ILE A 89 8.39 -2.29 -3.83
CA ILE A 89 8.49 -0.92 -3.32
C ILE A 89 9.92 -0.37 -3.50
N LEU A 90 10.92 -1.23 -3.38
CA LEU A 90 12.32 -0.82 -3.50
C LEU A 90 12.70 -0.27 -4.87
N VAL A 91 11.92 -0.58 -5.92
CA VAL A 91 12.17 -0.02 -7.25
C VAL A 91 11.68 1.41 -7.42
N PHE A 92 10.91 1.94 -6.47
CA PHE A 92 10.45 3.32 -6.55
C PHE A 92 11.63 4.28 -6.37
N PRO A 93 11.73 5.35 -7.19
CA PRO A 93 12.77 6.35 -7.01
C PRO A 93 12.62 7.07 -5.67
N ASN A 94 13.75 7.45 -5.09
CA ASN A 94 13.80 8.14 -3.80
C ASN A 94 13.35 7.30 -2.60
N PHE A 95 13.24 5.98 -2.78
CA PHE A 95 12.90 5.07 -1.68
C PHE A 95 14.16 4.35 -1.23
N GLY A 96 14.85 4.93 -0.26
CA GLY A 96 16.13 4.43 0.25
C GLY A 96 15.99 3.65 1.55
N LYS A 97 17.12 3.36 2.18
CA LYS A 97 17.20 2.59 3.42
C LYS A 97 16.38 3.19 4.55
N LYS A 98 16.38 4.53 4.67
CA LYS A 98 15.65 5.24 5.70
C LYS A 98 14.13 5.05 5.52
N SER A 99 13.66 5.15 4.29
CA SER A 99 12.24 4.94 3.97
C SER A 99 11.82 3.49 4.25
N VAL A 100 12.68 2.54 3.92
CA VAL A 100 12.43 1.12 4.21
C VAL A 100 12.32 0.89 5.72
N TYR A 101 13.21 1.52 6.48
CA TYR A 101 13.18 1.42 7.95
C TYR A 101 11.87 1.98 8.52
N GLU A 102 11.44 3.15 8.05
CA GLU A 102 10.17 3.75 8.45
C GLU A 102 9.00 2.81 8.16
N LEU A 103 8.99 2.25 6.95
CA LEU A 103 7.96 1.33 6.50
C LEU A 103 7.86 0.12 7.41
N LYS A 104 8.99 -0.54 7.65
CA LYS A 104 9.05 -1.73 8.50
C LYS A 104 8.63 -1.44 9.92
N SER A 105 9.04 -0.29 10.47
CA SER A 105 8.69 0.11 11.83
C SER A 105 7.19 0.31 11.99
N ILE A 106 6.57 1.00 11.05
CA ILE A 106 5.13 1.28 11.10
C ILE A 106 4.33 0.00 10.92
N LEU A 107 4.71 -0.85 9.98
CA LEU A 107 4.01 -2.12 9.77
C LEU A 107 4.13 -3.04 10.98
N LYS A 108 5.30 -3.10 11.59
CA LYS A 108 5.52 -3.89 12.80
C LYS A 108 4.65 -3.41 13.96
N GLU A 109 4.56 -2.09 14.11
CA GLU A 109 3.73 -1.47 15.15
C GLU A 109 2.26 -1.86 15.00
N HIS A 110 1.80 -2.02 13.77
CA HIS A 110 0.41 -2.38 13.47
C HIS A 110 0.21 -3.88 13.20
N ASN A 111 1.24 -4.69 13.45
CA ASN A 111 1.19 -6.14 13.24
C ASN A 111 0.89 -6.56 11.80
N LEU A 112 1.40 -5.79 10.85
CA LEU A 112 1.24 -6.07 9.43
C LEU A 112 2.57 -6.45 8.80
N THR A 113 2.50 -7.13 7.65
CA THR A 113 3.68 -7.48 6.85
C THR A 113 3.41 -7.13 5.39
N MET A 114 4.48 -6.94 4.62
CA MET A 114 4.35 -6.77 3.18
C MET A 114 3.93 -8.09 2.53
N GLY A 115 3.23 -7.99 1.41
CA GLY A 115 2.81 -9.17 0.67
C GLY A 115 1.60 -9.90 1.26
N MET A 116 0.77 -9.19 2.02
CA MET A 116 -0.44 -9.79 2.60
C MET A 116 -1.52 -10.03 1.54
N ASP A 117 -2.24 -11.12 1.70
CA ASP A 117 -3.40 -11.42 0.85
C ASP A 117 -4.65 -10.75 1.44
N VAL A 118 -4.83 -9.49 1.10
CA VAL A 118 -5.94 -8.67 1.61
C VAL A 118 -7.29 -9.24 1.15
N GLU A 119 -7.36 -9.77 -0.06
CA GLU A 119 -8.60 -10.37 -0.56
C GLU A 119 -9.09 -11.49 0.35
N SER A 120 -8.21 -12.38 0.76
CA SER A 120 -8.57 -13.48 1.66
C SER A 120 -9.01 -12.97 3.03
N ILE A 121 -8.31 -11.95 3.54
CA ILE A 121 -8.64 -11.33 4.83
C ILE A 121 -10.06 -10.74 4.79
N VAL A 122 -10.35 -9.98 3.73
CA VAL A 122 -11.66 -9.34 3.56
C VAL A 122 -12.76 -10.38 3.43
N LYS A 123 -12.55 -11.41 2.62
CA LYS A 123 -13.54 -12.47 2.43
C LYS A 123 -13.83 -13.22 3.73
N GLU A 124 -12.81 -13.48 4.53
CA GLU A 124 -12.98 -14.14 5.82
C GLU A 124 -13.81 -13.29 6.78
N VAL A 125 -13.55 -11.99 6.84
CA VAL A 125 -14.28 -11.08 7.72
C VAL A 125 -15.76 -10.96 7.30
N ILE A 126 -16.01 -10.78 6.00
CA ILE A 126 -17.36 -10.62 5.46
C ILE A 126 -18.16 -11.91 5.55
N GLY A 127 -17.48 -13.04 5.37
CA GLY A 127 -18.12 -14.35 5.38
C GLY A 127 -18.60 -14.82 6.75
N LYS A 128 -18.22 -14.09 7.79
CA LYS A 128 -18.69 -14.36 9.14
C LYS A 128 -19.94 -13.55 9.43
#